data_14870dbaef5304e331431a9f7b97f84a
#
_entry.id   14870dbaef5304e331431a9f7b97f84a
#
_cell.length_a   1.000
_cell.length_b   1.000
_cell.length_c   1.000
_cell.angle_alpha   90.00
_cell.angle_beta   90.00
_cell.angle_gamma   90.00
#
_symmetry.space_group_name_H-M   'P 1'
#
loop_
_entity.id
_entity.type
_entity.pdbx_description
1 polymer ?
#
loop_
_entity_poly.entity_id
_entity_poly.type
_entity_poly.pdbx_seq_one_letter_code
_entity_poly.pdbx_strand_id
1 'polypeptide(L)'
;VTEASTEPVGTFCLVLHTHLPWLAHHGAWPVGEEWLHQAWATSYLPVLDVLDRLALEGRRNLLTLGMTPVLAAQLDDPWFVDEFRTWLGFWQVRAESLASHRDPSMRALGSREFVASQRALAAMAGAWSGGLSPVLRPLVDSGAIELLGGPAAHPFQPLLDRPWQRFALRAGLDDTTLRVGRRPEGIWAPECGYLPGLEEDYAALGVRRFLVDGPTLQGAGGTTADAVTVGDSDVVAFARDLEVTYRVWSPRKGYPGGRWYRDFHTFDHASGFRPARVTSTATPSHEKAAYDPQRAAEAVRVDAADFVDVVRRRLVDLAAERQGRPGLVVAAYDTELFGHWWHEGPQWLEAVLRALPEAGVRVTTLAGAVEAGHVAGPRHLGAGSWGSGKDWRVWDGEAVADLVDDNERLRDRVLKVLAIPTPDRDPVRDQLARSTLLALSSDWAFMVTKDSAAGYARDRHDRHHREARLLADLVERGDTTAAGSLAARLRAVDGPFGHLDARLLPGSA
;
A
#
# COMPACT_ATOMS: atom_id res chain seq x y z
N VAL A 1 -2.76 1.96 45.88
CA VAL A 1 -2.35 0.73 45.20
C VAL A 1 -1.56 1.18 43.98
N THR A 2 -0.23 1.18 44.08
CA THR A 2 0.68 1.40 42.97
C THR A 2 0.52 0.22 42.03
N GLU A 3 -0.05 0.46 40.83
CA GLU A 3 0.02 -0.50 39.72
C GLU A 3 1.50 -0.76 39.42
N ALA A 4 1.93 -1.97 39.66
CA ALA A 4 3.23 -2.44 39.20
C ALA A 4 3.17 -2.43 37.66
N SER A 5 3.82 -1.45 37.03
CA SER A 5 4.01 -1.46 35.59
C SER A 5 4.92 -2.66 35.28
N THR A 6 4.32 -3.78 34.93
CA THR A 6 5.08 -4.92 34.40
C THR A 6 5.67 -4.45 33.05
N GLU A 7 6.99 -4.48 32.94
CA GLU A 7 7.66 -4.20 31.67
C GLU A 7 7.04 -5.06 30.56
N PRO A 8 6.80 -4.47 29.36
CA PRO A 8 6.21 -5.22 28.27
C PRO A 8 7.12 -6.38 27.84
N VAL A 9 6.51 -7.52 27.48
CA VAL A 9 7.24 -8.73 27.04
C VAL A 9 8.08 -8.51 25.78
N GLY A 10 7.80 -7.45 25.05
CA GLY A 10 8.50 -7.04 23.84
C GLY A 10 7.66 -6.03 23.05
N THR A 11 8.13 -5.71 21.86
CA THR A 11 7.56 -4.66 20.99
C THR A 11 6.99 -5.26 19.72
N PHE A 12 5.79 -4.83 19.34
CA PHE A 12 5.10 -5.18 18.10
C PHE A 12 4.85 -3.94 17.26
N CYS A 13 5.27 -3.98 16.00
CA CYS A 13 4.97 -2.98 14.99
C CYS A 13 4.12 -3.61 13.89
N LEU A 14 2.93 -3.05 13.69
CA LEU A 14 2.11 -3.34 12.53
C LEU A 14 2.39 -2.31 11.44
N VAL A 15 2.65 -2.76 10.23
CA VAL A 15 2.82 -1.89 9.06
C VAL A 15 1.76 -2.26 8.03
N LEU A 16 1.03 -1.26 7.58
CA LEU A 16 0.07 -1.41 6.48
C LEU A 16 0.59 -0.67 5.26
N HIS A 17 0.67 -1.35 4.12
CA HIS A 17 1.04 -0.78 2.84
C HIS A 17 -0.22 -0.51 2.02
N THR A 18 -0.50 0.75 1.71
CA THR A 18 -1.70 1.18 1.00
C THR A 18 -1.31 1.63 -0.39
N HIS A 19 -1.67 0.82 -1.38
CA HIS A 19 -1.21 1.04 -2.76
C HIS A 19 -2.16 0.46 -3.80
N LEU A 20 -2.40 1.25 -4.85
CA LEU A 20 -2.89 0.83 -6.17
C LEU A 20 -2.19 1.68 -7.23
N PRO A 21 -1.93 1.15 -8.44
CA PRO A 21 -1.38 1.92 -9.54
C PRO A 21 -2.31 3.07 -9.96
N TRP A 22 -1.84 3.92 -10.87
CA TRP A 22 -2.68 4.98 -11.43
C TRP A 22 -3.80 4.38 -12.28
N LEU A 23 -5.04 4.37 -11.76
CA LEU A 23 -6.24 3.80 -12.39
C LEU A 23 -7.21 4.88 -12.85
N ALA A 24 -7.27 6.01 -12.17
CA ALA A 24 -8.18 7.11 -12.44
C ALA A 24 -8.07 7.61 -13.89
N HIS A 25 -9.20 7.97 -14.49
CA HIS A 25 -9.35 8.47 -15.88
C HIS A 25 -9.08 7.43 -16.99
N HIS A 26 -8.96 6.15 -16.64
CA HIS A 26 -8.67 5.07 -17.60
C HIS A 26 -9.80 4.05 -17.78
N GLY A 27 -10.99 4.36 -17.26
CA GLY A 27 -12.19 3.55 -17.38
C GLY A 27 -12.35 2.51 -16.28
N ALA A 28 -13.61 2.10 -16.07
CA ALA A 28 -14.00 1.26 -14.96
C ALA A 28 -13.65 -0.22 -15.17
N TRP A 29 -13.75 -0.75 -16.42
CA TRP A 29 -13.65 -2.17 -16.74
C TRP A 29 -12.55 -2.49 -17.74
N PRO A 30 -11.97 -3.71 -17.68
CA PRO A 30 -12.34 -4.89 -16.85
C PRO A 30 -11.77 -4.85 -15.42
N VAL A 31 -10.77 -4.01 -15.13
CA VAL A 31 -10.12 -3.86 -13.80
C VAL A 31 -10.26 -2.40 -13.35
N GLY A 32 -9.48 -1.51 -13.88
CA GLY A 32 -9.58 -0.04 -13.83
C GLY A 32 -10.11 0.56 -12.51
N GLU A 33 -10.92 1.61 -12.68
CA GLU A 33 -11.48 2.40 -11.59
C GLU A 33 -12.42 1.60 -10.66
N GLU A 34 -13.05 0.53 -11.15
CA GLU A 34 -13.89 -0.34 -10.32
C GLU A 34 -13.10 -0.95 -9.16
N TRP A 35 -11.85 -1.35 -9.42
CA TRP A 35 -10.97 -1.86 -8.37
C TRP A 35 -10.68 -0.79 -7.31
N LEU A 36 -10.36 0.43 -7.73
CA LEU A 36 -10.10 1.54 -6.81
C LEU A 36 -11.35 1.91 -6.00
N HIS A 37 -12.53 1.97 -6.63
CA HIS A 37 -13.80 2.22 -5.93
C HIS A 37 -14.08 1.15 -4.87
N GLN A 38 -13.93 -0.13 -5.23
CA GLN A 38 -14.13 -1.24 -4.30
C GLN A 38 -13.14 -1.18 -3.13
N ALA A 39 -11.85 -0.98 -3.40
CA ALA A 39 -10.82 -0.88 -2.36
C ALA A 39 -11.10 0.32 -1.42
N TRP A 40 -11.47 1.48 -1.99
CA TRP A 40 -11.81 2.65 -1.18
C TRP A 40 -12.99 2.38 -0.26
N ALA A 41 -14.11 1.85 -0.79
CA ALA A 41 -15.33 1.59 -0.04
C ALA A 41 -15.18 0.51 1.02
N THR A 42 -14.42 -0.55 0.74
CA THR A 42 -14.39 -1.75 1.58
C THR A 42 -13.13 -1.89 2.44
N SER A 43 -12.06 -1.16 2.11
CA SER A 43 -10.80 -1.19 2.86
C SER A 43 -10.43 0.18 3.43
N TYR A 44 -10.16 1.18 2.60
CA TYR A 44 -9.59 2.45 3.08
C TYR A 44 -10.53 3.19 4.03
N LEU A 45 -11.82 3.33 3.67
CA LEU A 45 -12.81 3.93 4.56
C LEU A 45 -12.90 3.20 5.90
N PRO A 46 -13.13 1.86 5.95
CA PRO A 46 -13.26 1.14 7.22
C PRO A 46 -11.97 1.10 8.05
N VAL A 47 -10.80 0.97 7.42
CA VAL A 47 -9.52 0.91 8.15
C VAL A 47 -9.21 2.26 8.79
N LEU A 48 -9.34 3.36 8.04
CA LEU A 48 -9.08 4.70 8.60
C LEU A 48 -10.14 5.09 9.65
N ASP A 49 -11.38 4.64 9.52
CA ASP A 49 -12.42 4.80 10.56
C ASP A 49 -12.05 4.07 11.87
N VAL A 50 -11.48 2.86 11.79
CA VAL A 50 -10.94 2.16 12.97
C VAL A 50 -9.84 2.99 13.63
N LEU A 51 -8.88 3.49 12.85
CA LEU A 51 -7.76 4.28 13.39
C LEU A 51 -8.24 5.60 14.01
N ASP A 52 -9.20 6.27 13.38
CA ASP A 52 -9.78 7.51 13.89
C ASP A 52 -10.51 7.28 15.23
N ARG A 53 -11.35 6.24 15.32
CA ARG A 53 -12.00 5.89 16.61
C ARG A 53 -10.99 5.61 17.71
N LEU A 54 -9.94 4.85 17.45
CA LEU A 54 -8.90 4.56 18.42
C LEU A 54 -8.11 5.83 18.81
N ALA A 55 -7.86 6.70 17.84
CA ALA A 55 -7.21 8.00 18.10
C ALA A 55 -8.07 8.94 18.97
N LEU A 56 -9.39 8.97 18.72
CA LEU A 56 -10.35 9.73 19.54
C LEU A 56 -10.46 9.19 20.98
N GLU A 57 -10.22 7.91 21.19
CA GLU A 57 -10.09 7.32 22.54
C GLU A 57 -8.75 7.67 23.23
N GLY A 58 -7.91 8.48 22.59
CA GLY A 58 -6.61 8.89 23.12
C GLY A 58 -5.46 7.91 22.83
N ARG A 59 -5.68 6.85 22.05
CA ARG A 59 -4.62 5.91 21.69
C ARG A 59 -3.66 6.53 20.67
N ARG A 60 -2.37 6.20 20.81
CA ARG A 60 -1.27 6.74 20.00
C ARG A 60 -0.36 5.59 19.56
N ASN A 61 0.46 5.84 18.54
CA ASN A 61 1.42 4.86 18.01
C ASN A 61 0.75 3.52 17.66
N LEU A 62 -0.45 3.58 17.06
CA LEU A 62 -1.26 2.39 16.74
C LEU A 62 -0.59 1.47 15.72
N LEU A 63 -0.05 2.07 14.66
CA LEU A 63 0.63 1.38 13.58
C LEU A 63 1.42 2.37 12.69
N THR A 64 2.23 1.83 11.81
CA THR A 64 2.86 2.57 10.72
C THR A 64 2.07 2.35 9.43
N LEU A 65 1.60 3.43 8.80
CA LEU A 65 0.82 3.38 7.57
C LEU A 65 1.69 3.84 6.39
N GLY A 66 1.95 2.97 5.43
CA GLY A 66 2.48 3.33 4.13
C GLY A 66 1.34 3.78 3.22
N MET A 67 1.38 5.03 2.77
CA MET A 67 0.46 5.56 1.78
C MET A 67 1.26 5.99 0.56
N THR A 68 1.08 5.28 -0.56
CA THR A 68 1.83 5.62 -1.76
C THR A 68 1.36 6.93 -2.37
N PRO A 69 2.30 7.77 -2.86
CA PRO A 69 1.94 9.06 -3.46
C PRO A 69 0.97 8.91 -4.63
N VAL A 70 1.11 7.86 -5.44
CA VAL A 70 0.24 7.60 -6.59
C VAL A 70 -1.20 7.30 -6.17
N LEU A 71 -1.39 6.54 -5.10
CA LEU A 71 -2.74 6.28 -4.58
C LEU A 71 -3.32 7.53 -3.91
N ALA A 72 -2.55 8.21 -3.08
CA ALA A 72 -2.99 9.45 -2.45
C ALA A 72 -3.43 10.51 -3.48
N ALA A 73 -2.72 10.59 -4.61
CA ALA A 73 -3.09 11.48 -5.72
C ALA A 73 -4.46 11.16 -6.30
N GLN A 74 -4.83 9.88 -6.41
CA GLN A 74 -6.13 9.44 -6.91
C GLN A 74 -7.26 9.72 -5.91
N LEU A 75 -7.01 9.42 -4.63
CA LEU A 75 -8.02 9.61 -3.58
C LEU A 75 -8.27 11.08 -3.23
N ASP A 76 -7.40 11.99 -3.66
CA ASP A 76 -7.55 13.44 -3.55
C ASP A 76 -7.94 14.12 -4.89
N ASP A 77 -8.07 13.35 -5.98
CA ASP A 77 -8.51 13.89 -7.26
C ASP A 77 -9.99 14.29 -7.19
N PRO A 78 -10.36 15.58 -7.39
CA PRO A 78 -11.75 16.02 -7.24
C PRO A 78 -12.72 15.30 -8.17
N TRP A 79 -12.28 15.01 -9.42
CA TRP A 79 -13.10 14.26 -10.36
C TRP A 79 -13.34 12.84 -9.84
N PHE A 80 -12.31 12.17 -9.35
CA PHE A 80 -12.43 10.80 -8.85
C PHE A 80 -13.24 10.72 -7.55
N VAL A 81 -13.17 11.73 -6.69
CA VAL A 81 -14.04 11.88 -5.50
C VAL A 81 -15.51 11.92 -5.90
N ASP A 82 -15.87 12.67 -6.98
CA ASP A 82 -17.25 12.76 -7.46
C ASP A 82 -17.70 11.46 -8.15
N GLU A 83 -16.85 10.81 -8.93
CA GLU A 83 -17.12 9.48 -9.50
C GLU A 83 -17.32 8.44 -8.41
N PHE A 84 -16.54 8.48 -7.33
CA PHE A 84 -16.73 7.56 -6.21
C PHE A 84 -18.06 7.79 -5.50
N ARG A 85 -18.52 9.02 -5.31
CA ARG A 85 -19.87 9.30 -4.78
C ARG A 85 -20.96 8.72 -5.68
N THR A 86 -20.79 8.86 -6.97
CA THR A 86 -21.72 8.29 -7.98
C THR A 86 -21.73 6.76 -7.88
N TRP A 87 -20.56 6.13 -7.80
CA TRP A 87 -20.42 4.69 -7.62
C TRP A 87 -21.08 4.20 -6.33
N LEU A 88 -20.92 4.91 -5.20
CA LEU A 88 -21.60 4.62 -3.94
C LEU A 88 -23.13 4.72 -4.06
N GLY A 89 -23.63 5.68 -4.82
CA GLY A 89 -25.06 5.79 -5.12
C GLY A 89 -25.59 4.56 -5.87
N PHE A 90 -24.86 4.06 -6.86
CA PHE A 90 -25.20 2.82 -7.57
C PHE A 90 -25.09 1.59 -6.65
N TRP A 91 -24.10 1.55 -5.75
CA TRP A 91 -24.04 0.50 -4.74
C TRP A 91 -25.30 0.49 -3.86
N GLN A 92 -25.73 1.66 -3.37
CA GLN A 92 -26.92 1.81 -2.54
C GLN A 92 -28.18 1.33 -3.26
N VAL A 93 -28.39 1.71 -4.52
CA VAL A 93 -29.55 1.29 -5.33
C VAL A 93 -29.58 -0.22 -5.53
N ARG A 94 -28.44 -0.85 -5.84
CA ARG A 94 -28.35 -2.32 -5.95
C ARG A 94 -28.65 -3.01 -4.62
N ALA A 95 -28.15 -2.48 -3.52
CA ALA A 95 -28.37 -3.01 -2.19
C ALA A 95 -29.85 -2.91 -1.76
N GLU A 96 -30.52 -1.81 -2.05
CA GLU A 96 -31.95 -1.60 -1.80
C GLU A 96 -32.81 -2.59 -2.62
N SER A 97 -32.51 -2.75 -3.90
CA SER A 97 -33.15 -3.76 -4.75
C SER A 97 -32.99 -5.17 -4.16
N LEU A 98 -31.79 -5.53 -3.73
CA LEU A 98 -31.53 -6.83 -3.13
C LEU A 98 -32.20 -7.01 -1.76
N ALA A 99 -32.44 -5.95 -1.00
CA ALA A 99 -33.15 -5.97 0.27
C ALA A 99 -34.65 -6.35 0.11
N SER A 100 -35.15 -6.34 -1.11
CA SER A 100 -36.50 -6.81 -1.46
C SER A 100 -36.52 -8.22 -2.07
N HIS A 101 -35.38 -8.93 -2.09
CA HIS A 101 -35.29 -10.25 -2.72
C HIS A 101 -36.12 -11.31 -1.98
N ARG A 102 -36.61 -12.33 -2.72
CA ARG A 102 -37.45 -13.41 -2.16
C ARG A 102 -36.70 -14.31 -1.20
N ASP A 103 -35.42 -14.61 -1.51
CA ASP A 103 -34.54 -15.40 -0.65
C ASP A 103 -34.17 -14.59 0.59
N PRO A 104 -34.39 -15.13 1.82
CA PRO A 104 -34.08 -14.41 3.07
C PRO A 104 -32.60 -14.08 3.26
N SER A 105 -31.67 -14.93 2.78
CA SER A 105 -30.26 -14.71 2.89
C SER A 105 -29.78 -13.54 1.99
N MET A 106 -30.31 -13.49 0.76
CA MET A 106 -30.05 -12.39 -0.18
C MET A 106 -30.69 -11.09 0.32
N ARG A 107 -31.88 -11.12 0.87
CA ARG A 107 -32.55 -9.97 1.49
C ARG A 107 -31.73 -9.43 2.67
N ALA A 108 -31.22 -10.31 3.55
CA ALA A 108 -30.37 -9.92 4.66
C ALA A 108 -29.02 -9.36 4.19
N LEU A 109 -28.47 -9.88 3.10
CA LEU A 109 -27.29 -9.32 2.44
C LEU A 109 -27.57 -7.90 1.93
N GLY A 110 -28.65 -7.71 1.16
CA GLY A 110 -29.04 -6.41 0.63
C GLY A 110 -29.21 -5.36 1.73
N SER A 111 -29.88 -5.71 2.83
CA SER A 111 -30.04 -4.80 3.97
C SER A 111 -28.71 -4.40 4.61
N ARG A 112 -27.75 -5.30 4.72
CA ARG A 112 -26.40 -4.99 5.23
C ARG A 112 -25.63 -4.09 4.28
N GLU A 113 -25.63 -4.43 2.98
CA GLU A 113 -24.97 -3.62 1.95
C GLU A 113 -25.57 -2.21 1.87
N PHE A 114 -26.88 -2.08 2.05
CA PHE A 114 -27.54 -0.79 2.11
C PHE A 114 -27.01 0.07 3.28
N VAL A 115 -26.93 -0.50 4.48
CA VAL A 115 -26.36 0.20 5.65
C VAL A 115 -24.88 0.56 5.43
N ALA A 116 -24.11 -0.33 4.81
CA ALA A 116 -22.71 -0.07 4.50
C ALA A 116 -22.55 1.09 3.50
N SER A 117 -23.36 1.09 2.43
CA SER A 117 -23.34 2.18 1.44
C SER A 117 -23.79 3.53 2.04
N GLN A 118 -24.77 3.53 2.93
CA GLN A 118 -25.17 4.75 3.64
C GLN A 118 -24.05 5.32 4.49
N ARG A 119 -23.31 4.47 5.22
CA ARG A 119 -22.14 4.91 6.01
C ARG A 119 -21.04 5.49 5.13
N ALA A 120 -20.75 4.86 4.00
CA ALA A 120 -19.76 5.35 3.06
C ALA A 120 -20.17 6.70 2.46
N LEU A 121 -21.44 6.86 2.05
CA LEU A 121 -21.98 8.14 1.56
C LEU A 121 -21.92 9.23 2.64
N ALA A 122 -22.24 8.91 3.89
CA ALA A 122 -22.14 9.85 5.01
C ALA A 122 -20.67 10.26 5.25
N ALA A 123 -19.72 9.33 5.18
CA ALA A 123 -18.29 9.65 5.26
C ALA A 123 -17.85 10.61 4.15
N MET A 124 -18.29 10.36 2.90
CA MET A 124 -18.00 11.22 1.75
C MET A 124 -18.71 12.59 1.80
N ALA A 125 -19.81 12.70 2.53
CA ALA A 125 -20.46 13.99 2.81
C ALA A 125 -19.79 14.77 3.96
N GLY A 126 -19.02 14.07 4.81
CA GLY A 126 -18.34 14.60 5.99
C GLY A 126 -16.81 14.67 5.83
N ALA A 127 -16.09 13.87 6.63
CA ALA A 127 -14.63 13.91 6.74
C ALA A 127 -13.90 13.69 5.41
N TRP A 128 -14.45 12.85 4.54
CA TRP A 128 -13.88 12.52 3.23
C TRP A 128 -14.36 13.44 2.09
N SER A 129 -15.06 14.52 2.38
CA SER A 129 -15.58 15.42 1.34
C SER A 129 -14.50 16.05 0.45
N GLY A 130 -13.31 16.23 0.98
CA GLY A 130 -12.12 16.73 0.29
C GLY A 130 -11.09 15.64 -0.07
N GLY A 131 -11.48 14.36 -0.09
CA GLY A 131 -10.57 13.24 -0.37
C GLY A 131 -9.86 12.69 0.85
N LEU A 132 -8.69 12.06 0.65
CA LEU A 132 -7.90 11.37 1.67
C LEU A 132 -7.17 12.32 2.63
N SER A 133 -6.52 13.35 2.10
CA SER A 133 -5.59 14.20 2.87
C SER A 133 -6.21 14.82 4.12
N PRO A 134 -7.48 15.32 4.12
CA PRO A 134 -8.15 15.82 5.30
C PRO A 134 -8.38 14.77 6.42
N VAL A 135 -8.49 13.49 6.04
CA VAL A 135 -8.68 12.39 7.00
C VAL A 135 -7.34 11.91 7.56
N LEU A 136 -6.32 11.86 6.72
CA LEU A 136 -5.01 11.33 7.09
C LEU A 136 -4.23 12.28 8.00
N ARG A 137 -4.30 13.59 7.72
CA ARG A 137 -3.55 14.62 8.46
C ARG A 137 -3.79 14.60 9.96
N PRO A 138 -5.04 14.57 10.48
CA PRO A 138 -5.29 14.51 11.92
C PRO A 138 -4.71 13.26 12.60
N LEU A 139 -4.70 12.11 11.94
CA LEU A 139 -4.11 10.88 12.45
C LEU A 139 -2.60 11.00 12.62
N VAL A 140 -1.94 11.64 11.65
CA VAL A 140 -0.50 11.92 11.68
C VAL A 140 -0.17 12.98 12.73
N ASP A 141 -0.91 14.09 12.76
CA ASP A 141 -0.66 15.21 13.67
C ASP A 141 -0.88 14.85 15.15
N SER A 142 -1.85 13.99 15.43
CA SER A 142 -2.08 13.48 16.78
C SER A 142 -1.05 12.45 17.23
N GLY A 143 -0.21 11.93 16.35
CA GLY A 143 0.68 10.81 16.64
C GLY A 143 -0.05 9.46 16.82
N ALA A 144 -1.28 9.35 16.32
CA ALA A 144 -2.00 8.08 16.32
C ALA A 144 -1.32 7.05 15.41
N ILE A 145 -0.78 7.51 14.29
CA ILE A 145 -0.03 6.71 13.33
C ILE A 145 1.28 7.38 12.93
N GLU A 146 2.24 6.58 12.50
CA GLU A 146 3.37 7.04 11.68
C GLU A 146 2.99 6.89 10.21
N LEU A 147 3.32 7.88 9.38
CA LEU A 147 3.13 7.82 7.94
C LEU A 147 4.44 7.54 7.23
N LEU A 148 4.48 6.50 6.40
CA LEU A 148 5.54 6.29 5.42
C LEU A 148 5.14 6.91 4.09
N GLY A 149 6.09 7.59 3.46
CA GLY A 149 6.02 7.95 2.06
C GLY A 149 6.55 6.86 1.16
N GLY A 150 6.99 7.24 -0.03
CA GLY A 150 7.60 6.35 -1.00
C GLY A 150 7.89 7.06 -2.31
N PRO A 151 8.51 6.39 -3.29
CA PRO A 151 8.72 6.95 -4.62
C PRO A 151 7.40 7.22 -5.34
N ALA A 152 7.35 8.31 -6.11
CA ALA A 152 6.23 8.63 -7.00
C ALA A 152 6.00 7.46 -7.97
N ALA A 153 4.75 7.12 -8.26
CA ALA A 153 4.31 6.04 -9.15
C ALA A 153 4.79 4.62 -8.77
N HIS A 154 5.39 4.42 -7.60
CA HIS A 154 5.75 3.10 -7.07
C HIS A 154 6.63 2.24 -8.00
N PRO A 155 7.73 2.76 -8.57
CA PRO A 155 8.61 1.96 -9.42
C PRO A 155 9.44 0.96 -8.60
N PHE A 156 9.78 -0.19 -9.18
CA PHE A 156 10.72 -1.12 -8.55
C PHE A 156 12.13 -0.53 -8.60
N GLN A 157 12.52 0.16 -7.52
CA GLN A 157 13.75 0.98 -7.47
C GLN A 157 15.04 0.23 -7.84
N PRO A 158 15.24 -1.07 -7.50
CA PRO A 158 16.44 -1.80 -7.88
C PRO A 158 16.73 -1.87 -9.38
N LEU A 159 15.71 -1.73 -10.22
CA LEU A 159 15.84 -1.74 -11.69
C LEU A 159 16.01 -0.35 -12.30
N LEU A 160 16.05 0.71 -11.49
CA LEU A 160 16.25 2.06 -11.95
C LEU A 160 17.73 2.46 -11.83
N ASP A 161 18.20 3.30 -12.74
CA ASP A 161 19.43 4.05 -12.59
C ASP A 161 19.28 5.18 -11.54
N ARG A 162 20.40 5.57 -10.95
CA ARG A 162 20.43 6.49 -9.79
C ARG A 162 19.69 7.82 -9.99
N PRO A 163 19.76 8.51 -11.15
CA PRO A 163 18.95 9.70 -11.39
C PRO A 163 17.45 9.45 -11.23
N TRP A 164 16.92 8.37 -11.80
CA TRP A 164 15.51 8.03 -11.68
C TRP A 164 15.12 7.56 -10.27
N GLN A 165 16.00 6.81 -9.57
CA GLN A 165 15.78 6.43 -8.17
C GLN A 165 15.56 7.66 -7.29
N ARG A 166 16.49 8.63 -7.37
CA ARG A 166 16.43 9.88 -6.60
C ARG A 166 15.26 10.76 -7.00
N PHE A 167 15.00 10.88 -8.31
CA PHE A 167 13.93 11.71 -8.81
C PHE A 167 12.56 11.20 -8.38
N ALA A 168 12.29 9.91 -8.56
CA ALA A 168 11.05 9.29 -8.13
C ALA A 168 10.83 9.41 -6.61
N LEU A 169 11.88 9.16 -5.82
CA LEU A 169 11.80 9.26 -4.37
C LEU A 169 11.57 10.70 -3.91
N ARG A 170 12.32 11.67 -4.45
CA ARG A 170 12.14 13.09 -4.14
C ARG A 170 10.70 13.54 -4.45
N ALA A 171 10.23 13.25 -5.67
CA ALA A 171 8.89 13.64 -6.09
C ALA A 171 7.81 13.04 -5.19
N GLY A 172 7.96 11.78 -4.76
CA GLY A 172 7.01 11.14 -3.86
C GLY A 172 7.03 11.69 -2.44
N LEU A 173 8.22 11.96 -1.88
CA LEU A 173 8.35 12.58 -0.55
C LEU A 173 7.78 14.01 -0.54
N ASP A 174 7.99 14.76 -1.61
CA ASP A 174 7.47 16.11 -1.76
C ASP A 174 5.93 16.09 -1.90
N ASP A 175 5.37 15.13 -2.65
CA ASP A 175 3.91 14.93 -2.75
C ASP A 175 3.29 14.65 -1.37
N THR A 176 3.86 13.70 -0.63
CA THR A 176 3.38 13.37 0.72
C THR A 176 3.48 14.58 1.64
N THR A 177 4.57 15.36 1.55
CA THR A 177 4.74 16.59 2.35
C THR A 177 3.66 17.62 2.05
N LEU A 178 3.32 17.84 0.78
CA LEU A 178 2.26 18.75 0.37
C LEU A 178 0.89 18.33 0.89
N ARG A 179 0.61 17.01 0.93
CA ARG A 179 -0.68 16.48 1.37
C ARG A 179 -0.87 16.54 2.86
N VAL A 180 0.13 16.14 3.65
CA VAL A 180 -0.02 16.03 5.11
C VAL A 180 0.67 17.13 5.90
N GLY A 181 1.40 18.05 5.24
CA GLY A 181 2.09 19.17 5.90
C GLY A 181 3.38 18.80 6.62
N ARG A 182 3.81 17.53 6.56
CA ARG A 182 5.02 17.00 7.19
C ARG A 182 5.75 16.06 6.23
N ARG A 183 7.09 16.21 6.15
CA ARG A 183 7.92 15.30 5.38
C ARG A 183 8.03 13.96 6.12
N PRO A 184 7.71 12.83 5.48
CA PRO A 184 7.91 11.52 6.10
C PRO A 184 9.41 11.21 6.22
N GLU A 185 9.80 10.67 7.37
CA GLU A 185 11.17 10.20 7.61
C GLU A 185 11.35 8.71 7.33
N GLY A 186 10.26 8.00 7.08
CA GLY A 186 10.23 6.61 6.65
C GLY A 186 9.59 6.45 5.29
N ILE A 187 9.96 5.40 4.59
CA ILE A 187 9.35 5.03 3.31
C ILE A 187 8.94 3.55 3.30
N TRP A 188 7.94 3.26 2.49
CA TRP A 188 7.78 1.94 1.94
C TRP A 188 8.62 1.86 0.66
N ALA A 189 9.69 1.06 0.68
CA ALA A 189 10.41 0.72 -0.53
C ALA A 189 9.50 -0.17 -1.39
N PRO A 190 9.15 0.22 -2.63
CA PRO A 190 8.25 -0.57 -3.47
C PRO A 190 8.66 -2.04 -3.49
N GLU A 191 7.70 -2.94 -3.16
CA GLU A 191 7.89 -4.39 -3.12
C GLU A 191 8.91 -4.89 -2.09
N CYS A 192 9.25 -4.08 -1.09
CA CYS A 192 10.42 -4.28 -0.23
C CYS A 192 11.70 -4.50 -1.07
N GLY A 193 11.73 -3.92 -2.28
CA GLY A 193 12.84 -4.02 -3.22
C GLY A 193 14.06 -3.28 -2.73
N TYR A 194 15.17 -3.98 -2.62
CA TYR A 194 16.42 -3.40 -2.15
C TYR A 194 17.61 -3.84 -3.02
N LEU A 195 18.50 -2.91 -3.25
CA LEU A 195 19.82 -3.07 -3.86
C LEU A 195 20.83 -2.30 -3.00
N PRO A 196 22.01 -2.86 -2.68
CA PRO A 196 23.07 -2.14 -1.98
C PRO A 196 23.41 -0.79 -2.62
N GLY A 197 23.45 0.27 -1.82
CA GLY A 197 23.66 1.65 -2.25
C GLY A 197 22.38 2.51 -2.28
N LEU A 198 21.19 1.92 -2.26
CA LEU A 198 19.93 2.69 -2.15
C LEU A 198 19.83 3.47 -0.83
N GLU A 199 20.43 2.94 0.24
CA GLU A 199 20.47 3.59 1.55
C GLU A 199 21.19 4.96 1.52
N GLU A 200 22.18 5.12 0.64
CA GLU A 200 22.86 6.41 0.45
C GLU A 200 21.90 7.47 -0.11
N ASP A 201 21.08 7.09 -1.10
CA ASP A 201 20.10 7.96 -1.70
C ASP A 201 18.93 8.26 -0.73
N TYR A 202 18.56 7.27 0.08
CA TYR A 202 17.60 7.45 1.16
C TYR A 202 18.11 8.47 2.18
N ALA A 203 19.33 8.31 2.67
CA ALA A 203 19.97 9.25 3.60
C ALA A 203 20.06 10.66 3.01
N ALA A 204 20.50 10.79 1.75
CA ALA A 204 20.65 12.07 1.06
C ALA A 204 19.30 12.81 0.90
N LEU A 205 18.17 12.10 0.85
CA LEU A 205 16.83 12.66 0.75
C LEU A 205 16.10 12.76 2.10
N GLY A 206 16.80 12.48 3.21
CA GLY A 206 16.28 12.61 4.57
C GLY A 206 15.43 11.44 5.04
N VAL A 207 15.45 10.32 4.33
CA VAL A 207 14.83 9.08 4.79
C VAL A 207 15.71 8.44 5.84
N ARG A 208 15.13 8.09 6.98
CA ARG A 208 15.82 7.48 8.11
C ARG A 208 15.46 6.02 8.33
N ARG A 209 14.37 5.54 7.72
CA ARG A 209 13.92 4.15 7.90
C ARG A 209 13.10 3.63 6.72
N PHE A 210 13.20 2.33 6.49
CA PHE A 210 12.45 1.62 5.47
C PHE A 210 12.27 0.14 5.84
N LEU A 211 11.53 -0.61 5.02
CA LEU A 211 11.32 -2.04 5.23
C LEU A 211 11.97 -2.87 4.14
N VAL A 212 12.49 -4.02 4.57
CA VAL A 212 12.91 -5.13 3.71
C VAL A 212 12.16 -6.40 4.12
N ASP A 213 12.28 -7.47 3.36
CA ASP A 213 11.74 -8.76 3.81
C ASP A 213 12.69 -9.48 4.78
N GLY A 214 12.15 -10.36 5.62
CA GLY A 214 12.91 -11.11 6.62
C GLY A 214 14.18 -11.77 6.08
N PRO A 215 14.11 -12.55 4.98
CA PRO A 215 15.28 -13.20 4.38
C PRO A 215 16.40 -12.25 3.96
N THR A 216 16.09 -11.02 3.54
CA THR A 216 17.11 -10.00 3.19
C THR A 216 17.99 -9.67 4.40
N LEU A 217 17.38 -9.46 5.58
CA LEU A 217 18.12 -9.19 6.80
C LEU A 217 18.85 -10.44 7.33
N GLN A 218 18.19 -11.60 7.29
CA GLN A 218 18.78 -12.87 7.72
C GLN A 218 20.00 -13.25 6.87
N GLY A 219 19.96 -13.00 5.55
CA GLY A 219 21.09 -13.20 4.64
C GLY A 219 22.31 -12.36 5.00
N ALA A 220 22.13 -11.22 5.68
CA ALA A 220 23.18 -10.37 6.21
C ALA A 220 23.63 -10.74 7.65
N GLY A 221 23.20 -11.88 8.14
CA GLY A 221 23.51 -12.35 9.51
C GLY A 221 22.75 -11.60 10.61
N GLY A 222 21.68 -10.88 10.26
CA GLY A 222 20.76 -10.26 11.21
C GLY A 222 19.61 -11.17 11.61
N THR A 223 18.79 -10.71 12.56
CA THR A 223 17.54 -11.33 12.96
C THR A 223 16.42 -10.32 12.87
N THR A 224 15.17 -10.76 12.67
CA THR A 224 14.01 -9.86 12.66
C THR A 224 13.64 -9.32 14.04
N ALA A 225 14.36 -9.72 15.09
CA ALA A 225 14.14 -9.30 16.47
C ALA A 225 14.66 -7.90 16.82
N ASP A 226 15.40 -7.28 15.91
CA ASP A 226 15.83 -5.86 15.92
C ASP A 226 15.85 -5.33 14.48
N ALA A 227 15.66 -4.03 14.33
CA ALA A 227 16.06 -3.32 13.13
C ALA A 227 17.59 -3.15 13.08
N VAL A 228 18.15 -2.76 11.95
CA VAL A 228 19.62 -2.56 11.77
C VAL A 228 19.88 -1.25 11.05
N THR A 229 21.01 -0.63 11.32
CA THR A 229 21.52 0.40 10.40
C THR A 229 22.13 -0.26 9.17
N VAL A 230 22.05 0.39 8.01
CA VAL A 230 22.46 -0.22 6.73
C VAL A 230 23.77 0.38 6.25
N GLY A 231 24.76 -0.50 6.02
CA GLY A 231 26.09 -0.09 5.57
C GLY A 231 26.73 0.94 6.51
N ASP A 232 27.25 1.99 5.96
CA ASP A 232 27.86 3.11 6.68
C ASP A 232 26.87 4.28 6.92
N SER A 233 25.57 4.07 6.59
CA SER A 233 24.54 5.08 6.76
C SER A 233 23.83 4.99 8.11
N ASP A 234 23.16 6.08 8.51
CA ASP A 234 22.26 6.11 9.67
C ASP A 234 20.82 5.62 9.33
N VAL A 235 20.62 5.11 8.10
CA VAL A 235 19.32 4.63 7.69
C VAL A 235 19.02 3.27 8.31
N VAL A 236 17.86 3.14 8.90
CA VAL A 236 17.43 1.93 9.63
C VAL A 236 16.54 1.07 8.73
N ALA A 237 16.91 -0.19 8.55
CA ALA A 237 16.09 -1.19 7.89
C ALA A 237 15.36 -2.06 8.92
N PHE A 238 14.05 -2.16 8.75
CA PHE A 238 13.19 -3.09 9.47
C PHE A 238 12.90 -4.30 8.59
N ALA A 239 12.73 -5.47 9.21
CA ALA A 239 12.44 -6.68 8.46
C ALA A 239 11.20 -7.39 9.01
N ARG A 240 10.35 -7.91 8.10
CA ARG A 240 9.15 -8.66 8.48
C ARG A 240 9.52 -9.92 9.25
N ASP A 241 8.84 -10.16 10.39
CA ASP A 241 8.78 -11.47 11.01
C ASP A 241 7.78 -12.34 10.23
N LEU A 242 8.30 -13.30 9.46
CA LEU A 242 7.47 -14.13 8.59
C LEU A 242 6.63 -15.14 9.37
N GLU A 243 7.04 -15.56 10.57
CA GLU A 243 6.27 -16.46 11.42
C GLU A 243 4.94 -15.82 11.81
N VAL A 244 4.98 -14.58 12.29
CA VAL A 244 3.79 -13.81 12.65
C VAL A 244 3.02 -13.34 11.40
N THR A 245 3.72 -12.85 10.38
CA THR A 245 3.09 -12.34 9.16
C THR A 245 2.26 -13.42 8.44
N TYR A 246 2.77 -14.64 8.34
CA TYR A 246 2.07 -15.73 7.67
C TYR A 246 0.89 -16.31 8.46
N ARG A 247 0.69 -15.87 9.68
CA ARG A 247 -0.53 -16.20 10.42
C ARG A 247 -1.76 -15.55 9.79
N VAL A 248 -1.61 -14.36 9.26
CA VAL A 248 -2.67 -13.63 8.56
C VAL A 248 -2.64 -13.94 7.06
N TRP A 249 -1.55 -13.64 6.41
CA TRP A 249 -1.41 -13.81 4.96
C TRP A 249 -0.50 -14.99 4.63
N SER A 250 -1.09 -16.17 4.61
CA SER A 250 -0.41 -17.39 4.19
C SER A 250 -1.04 -17.94 2.92
N PRO A 251 -0.27 -18.37 1.92
CA PRO A 251 -0.81 -19.04 0.74
C PRO A 251 -1.52 -20.35 1.06
N ARG A 252 -1.36 -20.89 2.28
CA ARG A 252 -1.93 -22.19 2.69
C ARG A 252 -2.95 -22.10 3.81
N LYS A 253 -2.79 -21.26 4.82
CA LYS A 253 -3.57 -21.28 6.07
C LYS A 253 -3.65 -19.91 6.78
N GLY A 254 -3.88 -18.80 6.04
CA GLY A 254 -4.12 -17.51 6.68
C GLY A 254 -5.56 -17.38 7.19
N TYR A 255 -5.80 -16.51 8.18
CA TYR A 255 -7.15 -16.24 8.70
C TYR A 255 -8.17 -15.92 7.61
N PRO A 256 -7.87 -15.11 6.56
CA PRO A 256 -8.84 -14.79 5.51
C PRO A 256 -9.47 -16.00 4.83
N GLY A 257 -8.80 -17.16 4.84
CA GLY A 257 -9.32 -18.44 4.36
C GLY A 257 -10.24 -19.16 5.35
N GLY A 258 -10.56 -18.57 6.49
CA GLY A 258 -11.40 -19.13 7.53
C GLY A 258 -12.82 -19.41 7.05
N ARG A 259 -13.35 -20.59 7.39
CA ARG A 259 -14.64 -21.12 6.87
C ARG A 259 -15.86 -20.21 7.07
N TRP A 260 -15.82 -19.31 8.02
CA TRP A 260 -16.94 -18.44 8.39
C TRP A 260 -16.89 -17.06 7.74
N TYR A 261 -15.72 -16.66 7.23
CA TYR A 261 -15.54 -15.36 6.61
C TYR A 261 -16.20 -15.27 5.25
N ARG A 262 -16.56 -14.06 4.86
CA ARG A 262 -17.15 -13.77 3.55
C ARG A 262 -16.18 -14.16 2.44
N ASP A 263 -16.64 -14.93 1.47
CA ASP A 263 -15.80 -15.37 0.36
C ASP A 263 -15.59 -14.28 -0.67
N PHE A 264 -14.35 -13.95 -0.94
CA PHE A 264 -14.00 -12.94 -1.94
C PHE A 264 -14.28 -13.40 -3.38
N HIS A 265 -14.12 -14.70 -3.66
CA HIS A 265 -14.17 -15.23 -5.03
C HIS A 265 -15.56 -15.54 -5.51
N THR A 266 -16.53 -15.78 -4.63
CA THR A 266 -17.92 -16.07 -5.00
C THR A 266 -18.70 -14.77 -5.21
N PHE A 267 -18.80 -14.36 -6.47
CA PHE A 267 -19.48 -13.14 -6.88
C PHE A 267 -20.80 -13.47 -7.59
N ASP A 268 -21.90 -12.88 -7.13
CA ASP A 268 -23.19 -12.96 -7.80
C ASP A 268 -23.36 -11.80 -8.80
N HIS A 269 -23.21 -12.10 -10.07
CA HIS A 269 -23.27 -11.09 -11.15
C HIS A 269 -24.64 -10.42 -11.27
N ALA A 270 -25.72 -11.07 -10.83
CA ALA A 270 -27.07 -10.51 -10.90
C ALA A 270 -27.27 -9.38 -9.87
N SER A 271 -26.79 -9.57 -8.64
CA SER A 271 -26.89 -8.55 -7.59
C SER A 271 -25.68 -7.61 -7.53
N GLY A 272 -24.54 -8.04 -8.04
CA GLY A 272 -23.26 -7.32 -7.91
C GLY A 272 -22.60 -7.47 -6.52
N PHE A 273 -22.97 -8.49 -5.74
CA PHE A 273 -22.48 -8.70 -4.38
C PHE A 273 -21.90 -10.11 -4.16
N ARG A 274 -21.27 -10.31 -3.01
CA ARG A 274 -20.67 -11.59 -2.58
C ARG A 274 -21.53 -12.22 -1.48
N PRO A 275 -22.41 -13.20 -1.81
CA PRO A 275 -23.40 -13.74 -0.88
C PRO A 275 -22.87 -14.88 -0.01
N ALA A 276 -21.76 -15.49 -0.36
CA ALA A 276 -21.27 -16.72 0.24
C ALA A 276 -20.18 -16.49 1.30
N ARG A 277 -20.02 -17.45 2.19
CA ARG A 277 -18.83 -17.61 3.03
C ARG A 277 -17.84 -18.59 2.42
N VAL A 278 -16.60 -18.57 2.88
CA VAL A 278 -15.51 -19.47 2.39
C VAL A 278 -15.94 -20.94 2.45
N THR A 279 -16.63 -21.38 3.50
CA THR A 279 -17.09 -22.77 3.72
C THR A 279 -15.91 -23.74 3.83
N SER A 280 -15.16 -23.88 2.75
CA SER A 280 -13.87 -24.56 2.65
C SER A 280 -13.14 -24.04 1.40
N THR A 281 -11.83 -24.02 1.42
CA THR A 281 -11.00 -23.66 0.24
C THR A 281 -11.17 -24.67 -0.91
N ALA A 282 -11.62 -25.89 -0.61
CA ALA A 282 -11.89 -26.93 -1.61
C ALA A 282 -13.34 -26.91 -2.14
N THR A 283 -14.25 -26.12 -1.54
CA THR A 283 -15.65 -26.07 -1.94
C THR A 283 -15.82 -25.23 -3.21
N PRO A 284 -16.40 -25.74 -4.31
CA PRO A 284 -16.69 -24.95 -5.48
C PRO A 284 -17.63 -23.76 -5.16
N SER A 285 -17.50 -22.65 -5.90
CA SER A 285 -18.25 -21.41 -5.63
C SER A 285 -19.76 -21.60 -5.55
N HIS A 286 -20.34 -22.45 -6.40
CA HIS A 286 -21.80 -22.71 -6.45
C HIS A 286 -22.31 -23.58 -5.29
N GLU A 287 -21.42 -24.23 -4.52
CA GLU A 287 -21.75 -25.07 -3.36
C GLU A 287 -21.45 -24.37 -2.04
N LYS A 288 -20.87 -23.17 -2.07
CA LYS A 288 -20.56 -22.43 -0.86
C LYS A 288 -21.81 -22.00 -0.12
N ALA A 289 -21.79 -22.13 1.21
CA ALA A 289 -22.90 -21.75 2.05
C ALA A 289 -23.07 -20.24 2.14
N ALA A 290 -24.29 -19.78 2.41
CA ALA A 290 -24.59 -18.37 2.62
C ALA A 290 -23.73 -17.77 3.75
N TYR A 291 -23.36 -16.50 3.58
CA TYR A 291 -22.60 -15.74 4.57
C TYR A 291 -23.43 -15.48 5.83
N ASP A 292 -22.83 -15.77 6.99
CA ASP A 292 -23.41 -15.57 8.31
C ASP A 292 -22.55 -14.58 9.12
N PRO A 293 -22.97 -13.32 9.27
CA PRO A 293 -22.18 -12.29 9.94
C PRO A 293 -21.98 -12.54 11.45
N GLN A 294 -22.88 -13.28 12.10
CA GLN A 294 -22.71 -13.60 13.51
C GLN A 294 -21.58 -14.62 13.72
N ARG A 295 -21.56 -15.67 12.89
CA ARG A 295 -20.47 -16.65 12.87
C ARG A 295 -19.16 -16.03 12.46
N ALA A 296 -19.17 -15.09 11.51
CA ALA A 296 -17.99 -14.36 11.12
C ALA A 296 -17.44 -13.50 12.28
N ALA A 297 -18.31 -12.80 13.01
CA ALA A 297 -17.89 -12.01 14.18
C ALA A 297 -17.34 -12.88 15.33
N GLU A 298 -17.87 -14.09 15.51
CA GLU A 298 -17.27 -15.07 16.44
C GLU A 298 -15.87 -15.49 15.98
N ALA A 299 -15.71 -15.80 14.70
CA ALA A 299 -14.41 -16.15 14.12
C ALA A 299 -13.38 -15.01 14.27
N VAL A 300 -13.78 -13.76 14.05
CA VAL A 300 -12.92 -12.59 14.28
C VAL A 300 -12.38 -12.57 15.71
N ARG A 301 -13.22 -12.79 16.72
CA ARG A 301 -12.78 -12.80 18.12
C ARG A 301 -11.79 -13.91 18.41
N VAL A 302 -12.04 -15.11 17.86
CA VAL A 302 -11.13 -16.27 18.02
C VAL A 302 -9.81 -16.03 17.36
N ASP A 303 -9.81 -15.55 16.11
CA ASP A 303 -8.59 -15.35 15.33
C ASP A 303 -7.79 -14.12 15.83
N ALA A 304 -8.46 -13.09 16.37
CA ALA A 304 -7.76 -11.99 17.03
C ALA A 304 -7.07 -12.44 18.32
N ALA A 305 -7.73 -13.25 19.14
CA ALA A 305 -7.13 -13.82 20.34
C ALA A 305 -5.94 -14.75 20.02
N ASP A 306 -6.10 -15.61 19.00
CA ASP A 306 -4.99 -16.47 18.54
C ASP A 306 -3.80 -15.64 18.05
N PHE A 307 -4.03 -14.57 17.29
CA PHE A 307 -2.96 -13.69 16.82
C PHE A 307 -2.22 -13.01 17.97
N VAL A 308 -2.94 -12.50 18.95
CA VAL A 308 -2.34 -11.90 20.17
C VAL A 308 -1.47 -12.92 20.91
N ASP A 309 -1.95 -14.14 21.06
CA ASP A 309 -1.18 -15.23 21.68
C ASP A 309 0.06 -15.61 20.85
N VAL A 310 -0.04 -15.62 19.52
CA VAL A 310 1.10 -15.88 18.63
C VAL A 310 2.16 -14.80 18.78
N VAL A 311 1.77 -13.53 18.72
CA VAL A 311 2.69 -12.39 18.89
C VAL A 311 3.36 -12.45 20.27
N ARG A 312 2.57 -12.65 21.33
CA ARG A 312 3.10 -12.71 22.68
C ARG A 312 4.08 -13.87 22.87
N ARG A 313 3.76 -15.08 22.40
CA ARG A 313 4.67 -16.23 22.45
C ARG A 313 5.95 -15.95 21.69
N ARG A 314 5.85 -15.43 20.46
CA ARG A 314 7.03 -15.08 19.66
C ARG A 314 7.95 -14.09 20.39
N LEU A 315 7.39 -13.07 21.04
CA LEU A 315 8.17 -12.11 21.82
C LEU A 315 8.83 -12.72 23.06
N VAL A 316 8.13 -13.61 23.76
CA VAL A 316 8.70 -14.36 24.90
C VAL A 316 9.85 -15.27 24.45
N ASP A 317 9.70 -15.99 23.34
CA ASP A 317 10.73 -16.86 22.77
C ASP A 317 11.96 -16.02 22.35
N LEU A 318 11.74 -14.90 21.65
CA LEU A 318 12.82 -13.96 21.30
C LEU A 318 13.55 -13.43 22.53
N ALA A 319 12.86 -13.09 23.60
CA ALA A 319 13.49 -12.61 24.84
C ALA A 319 14.33 -13.72 25.50
N ALA A 320 13.85 -14.98 25.49
CA ALA A 320 14.59 -16.11 26.00
C ALA A 320 15.87 -16.38 25.19
N GLU A 321 15.81 -16.36 23.86
CA GLU A 321 16.96 -16.49 22.96
C GLU A 321 17.99 -15.37 23.16
N ARG A 322 17.57 -14.20 23.65
CA ARG A 322 18.35 -12.98 23.80
C ARG A 322 18.75 -12.66 25.25
N GLN A 323 18.77 -13.68 26.12
CA GLN A 323 19.16 -13.56 27.53
C GLN A 323 18.30 -12.55 28.31
N GLY A 324 17.01 -12.50 28.04
CA GLY A 324 16.04 -11.61 28.68
C GLY A 324 15.86 -10.24 28.00
N ARG A 325 16.62 -9.93 26.94
CA ARG A 325 16.45 -8.66 26.19
C ARG A 325 15.18 -8.71 25.36
N PRO A 326 14.21 -7.75 25.53
CA PRO A 326 12.99 -7.73 24.75
C PRO A 326 13.25 -7.70 23.25
N GLY A 327 12.45 -8.44 22.50
CA GLY A 327 12.51 -8.52 21.04
C GLY A 327 11.54 -7.57 20.37
N LEU A 328 11.75 -7.37 19.06
CA LEU A 328 10.87 -6.70 18.13
C LEU A 328 10.21 -7.72 17.22
N VAL A 329 8.92 -7.57 16.96
CA VAL A 329 8.17 -8.26 15.91
C VAL A 329 7.56 -7.22 14.98
N VAL A 330 7.89 -7.28 13.69
CA VAL A 330 7.29 -6.43 12.64
C VAL A 330 6.42 -7.31 11.75
N ALA A 331 5.13 -7.01 11.68
CA ALA A 331 4.21 -7.62 10.71
C ALA A 331 3.81 -6.56 9.68
N ALA A 332 3.88 -6.91 8.40
CA ALA A 332 3.53 -5.99 7.33
C ALA A 332 2.61 -6.64 6.29
N TYR A 333 1.57 -5.92 5.88
CA TYR A 333 0.52 -6.39 4.98
C TYR A 333 0.10 -5.26 4.04
N ASP A 334 -0.47 -5.63 2.89
CA ASP A 334 -1.25 -4.70 2.08
C ASP A 334 -2.54 -4.32 2.83
N THR A 335 -2.86 -3.03 2.81
CA THR A 335 -4.08 -2.50 3.48
C THR A 335 -5.34 -3.09 2.87
N GLU A 336 -5.33 -3.35 1.56
CA GLU A 336 -6.44 -3.92 0.79
C GLU A 336 -6.85 -5.32 1.28
N LEU A 337 -5.94 -6.02 1.97
CA LEU A 337 -6.29 -7.26 2.66
C LEU A 337 -7.43 -7.04 3.65
N PHE A 338 -7.41 -5.93 4.38
CA PHE A 338 -8.37 -5.61 5.44
C PHE A 338 -9.59 -4.91 4.85
N GLY A 339 -10.62 -5.70 4.52
CA GLY A 339 -11.92 -5.24 4.02
C GLY A 339 -12.18 -5.54 2.55
N HIS A 340 -11.18 -5.40 1.67
CA HIS A 340 -11.37 -5.69 0.25
C HIS A 340 -11.26 -7.20 -0.03
N TRP A 341 -10.15 -7.85 0.32
CA TRP A 341 -9.99 -9.30 0.17
C TRP A 341 -10.52 -10.09 1.36
N TRP A 342 -10.42 -9.55 2.55
CA TRP A 342 -10.95 -10.11 3.80
C TRP A 342 -11.96 -9.15 4.42
N HIS A 343 -13.24 -9.37 4.16
CA HIS A 343 -14.34 -8.47 4.54
C HIS A 343 -14.33 -8.09 6.02
N GLU A 344 -13.96 -9.02 6.90
CA GLU A 344 -13.92 -8.83 8.35
C GLU A 344 -12.59 -8.26 8.86
N GLY A 345 -11.64 -8.03 7.96
CA GLY A 345 -10.30 -7.53 8.30
C GLY A 345 -10.27 -6.27 9.17
N PRO A 346 -11.07 -5.23 8.91
CA PRO A 346 -11.09 -4.03 9.76
C PRO A 346 -11.53 -4.30 11.20
N GLN A 347 -12.50 -5.20 11.40
CA GLN A 347 -12.94 -5.60 12.74
C GLN A 347 -11.87 -6.40 13.49
N TRP A 348 -11.19 -7.29 12.77
CA TRP A 348 -10.05 -8.02 13.31
C TRP A 348 -8.90 -7.08 13.68
N LEU A 349 -8.58 -6.11 12.84
CA LEU A 349 -7.55 -5.10 13.08
C LEU A 349 -7.84 -4.34 14.38
N GLU A 350 -9.07 -3.85 14.56
CA GLU A 350 -9.48 -3.15 15.77
C GLU A 350 -9.34 -4.05 17.02
N ALA A 351 -9.82 -5.30 16.95
CA ALA A 351 -9.74 -6.24 18.05
C ALA A 351 -8.29 -6.51 18.47
N VAL A 352 -7.39 -6.70 17.52
CA VAL A 352 -5.95 -6.93 17.76
C VAL A 352 -5.28 -5.71 18.39
N LEU A 353 -5.51 -4.51 17.83
CA LEU A 353 -4.92 -3.27 18.37
C LEU A 353 -5.40 -2.93 19.76
N ARG A 354 -6.59 -3.38 20.15
CA ARG A 354 -7.10 -3.25 21.52
C ARG A 354 -6.47 -4.28 22.47
N ALA A 355 -6.36 -5.53 22.04
CA ALA A 355 -5.99 -6.64 22.92
C ALA A 355 -4.48 -6.80 23.14
N LEU A 356 -3.62 -6.43 22.18
CA LEU A 356 -2.17 -6.57 22.33
C LEU A 356 -1.60 -5.84 23.58
N PRO A 357 -1.96 -4.56 23.85
CA PRO A 357 -1.48 -3.90 25.07
C PRO A 357 -1.97 -4.57 26.37
N GLU A 358 -3.19 -5.09 26.38
CA GLU A 358 -3.76 -5.83 27.52
C GLU A 358 -3.02 -7.15 27.77
N ALA A 359 -2.43 -7.74 26.72
CA ALA A 359 -1.58 -8.93 26.80
C ALA A 359 -0.12 -8.61 27.20
N GLY A 360 0.21 -7.36 27.55
CA GLY A 360 1.55 -6.94 27.95
C GLY A 360 2.51 -6.74 26.79
N VAL A 361 2.01 -6.54 25.56
CA VAL A 361 2.81 -6.26 24.36
C VAL A 361 2.85 -4.73 24.12
N ARG A 362 4.04 -4.15 23.94
CA ARG A 362 4.15 -2.76 23.51
C ARG A 362 3.81 -2.66 22.03
N VAL A 363 2.67 -2.07 21.72
CA VAL A 363 2.33 -1.70 20.34
C VAL A 363 2.91 -0.33 20.03
N THR A 364 3.64 -0.19 18.93
CA THR A 364 4.22 1.09 18.51
C THR A 364 4.44 1.15 17.00
N THR A 365 4.90 2.31 16.51
CA THR A 365 5.31 2.57 15.14
C THR A 365 6.77 2.16 14.93
N LEU A 366 7.24 2.16 13.67
CA LEU A 366 8.66 1.93 13.37
C LEU A 366 9.53 3.02 14.01
N ALA A 367 9.09 4.29 13.98
CA ALA A 367 9.76 5.37 14.70
C ALA A 367 9.85 5.09 16.20
N GLY A 368 8.74 4.72 16.82
CA GLY A 368 8.70 4.39 18.24
C GLY A 368 9.54 3.17 18.62
N ALA A 369 9.74 2.21 17.70
CA ALA A 369 10.63 1.10 17.92
C ALA A 369 12.11 1.53 17.92
N VAL A 370 12.49 2.50 17.06
CA VAL A 370 13.83 3.12 17.10
C VAL A 370 14.04 3.83 18.45
N GLU A 371 13.08 4.65 18.89
CA GLU A 371 13.12 5.35 20.17
C GLU A 371 13.20 4.38 21.36
N ALA A 372 12.58 3.21 21.24
CA ALA A 372 12.63 2.15 22.26
C ALA A 372 13.95 1.35 22.23
N GLY A 373 14.89 1.67 21.35
CA GLY A 373 16.21 1.05 21.29
C GLY A 373 16.26 -0.28 20.54
N HIS A 374 15.27 -0.60 19.70
CA HIS A 374 15.25 -1.80 18.86
C HIS A 374 16.07 -1.64 17.59
N VAL A 375 17.28 -1.11 17.69
CA VAL A 375 18.23 -0.99 16.59
C VAL A 375 19.53 -1.68 16.97
N ALA A 376 19.90 -2.70 16.21
CA ALA A 376 21.21 -3.35 16.30
C ALA A 376 22.26 -2.58 15.44
N GLY A 377 23.49 -2.99 15.56
CA GLY A 377 24.59 -2.39 14.80
C GLY A 377 24.46 -2.59 13.27
N PRO A 378 25.39 -2.02 12.50
CA PRO A 378 25.31 -1.99 11.05
C PRO A 378 25.35 -3.37 10.40
N ARG A 379 24.66 -3.50 9.27
CA ARG A 379 24.68 -4.66 8.40
C ARG A 379 24.74 -4.23 6.93
N HIS A 380 25.49 -4.99 6.14
CA HIS A 380 25.47 -4.86 4.69
C HIS A 380 24.42 -5.81 4.13
N LEU A 381 23.28 -5.24 3.76
CA LEU A 381 22.15 -6.01 3.21
C LEU A 381 22.44 -6.41 1.76
N GLY A 382 22.07 -7.63 1.39
CA GLY A 382 22.05 -8.09 0.01
C GLY A 382 20.79 -7.62 -0.73
N ALA A 383 20.79 -7.81 -2.06
CA ALA A 383 19.61 -7.57 -2.88
C ALA A 383 18.45 -8.49 -2.47
N GLY A 384 17.23 -7.97 -2.52
CA GLY A 384 16.04 -8.73 -2.14
C GLY A 384 14.74 -8.03 -2.47
N SER A 385 13.63 -8.73 -2.23
CA SER A 385 12.27 -8.21 -2.30
C SER A 385 11.32 -9.07 -1.45
N TRP A 386 10.06 -8.68 -1.32
CA TRP A 386 9.05 -9.52 -0.67
C TRP A 386 8.33 -10.48 -1.63
N GLY A 387 8.64 -10.39 -2.93
CA GLY A 387 8.03 -11.22 -3.97
C GLY A 387 8.29 -12.71 -3.83
N SER A 388 7.73 -13.48 -4.75
CA SER A 388 7.97 -14.94 -4.83
C SER A 388 9.45 -15.21 -5.04
N GLY A 389 10.02 -16.10 -4.25
CA GLY A 389 11.45 -16.42 -4.28
C GLY A 389 12.33 -15.46 -3.49
N LYS A 390 11.78 -14.33 -3.01
CA LYS A 390 12.49 -13.31 -2.22
C LYS A 390 13.64 -12.61 -2.98
N ASP A 391 13.63 -12.75 -4.29
CA ASP A 391 14.50 -12.11 -5.26
C ASP A 391 13.69 -11.19 -6.19
N TRP A 392 14.23 -10.82 -7.35
CA TRP A 392 13.59 -9.89 -8.28
C TRP A 392 12.82 -10.55 -9.42
N ARG A 393 12.71 -11.92 -9.43
CA ARG A 393 12.09 -12.66 -10.54
C ARG A 393 10.66 -12.25 -10.92
N VAL A 394 9.94 -11.59 -10.02
CA VAL A 394 8.60 -11.05 -10.31
C VAL A 394 8.67 -9.83 -11.21
N TRP A 395 9.72 -9.01 -11.06
CA TRP A 395 9.90 -7.73 -11.77
C TRP A 395 11.01 -7.76 -12.83
N ASP A 396 11.90 -8.77 -12.78
CA ASP A 396 13.05 -8.98 -13.68
C ASP A 396 13.16 -10.46 -14.06
N GLY A 397 12.02 -11.09 -14.35
CA GLY A 397 11.96 -12.47 -14.81
C GLY A 397 11.62 -12.59 -16.27
N GLU A 398 11.73 -13.81 -16.83
CA GLU A 398 11.48 -14.11 -18.23
C GLU A 398 10.11 -13.63 -18.72
N ALA A 399 9.07 -13.71 -17.88
CA ALA A 399 7.70 -13.32 -18.23
C ALA A 399 7.53 -11.82 -18.52
N VAL A 400 8.47 -10.98 -18.08
CA VAL A 400 8.41 -9.51 -18.14
C VAL A 400 9.69 -8.90 -18.72
N ALA A 401 10.57 -9.68 -19.31
CA ALA A 401 11.84 -9.20 -19.88
C ALA A 401 11.64 -8.10 -20.93
N ASP A 402 10.58 -8.21 -21.72
CA ASP A 402 10.18 -7.21 -22.71
C ASP A 402 9.79 -5.86 -22.06
N LEU A 403 9.10 -5.89 -20.89
CA LEU A 403 8.76 -4.69 -20.15
C LEU A 403 10.02 -4.03 -19.55
N VAL A 404 10.94 -4.84 -19.02
CA VAL A 404 12.21 -4.35 -18.45
C VAL A 404 13.03 -3.64 -19.52
N ASP A 405 13.22 -4.29 -20.69
CA ASP A 405 13.94 -3.72 -21.83
C ASP A 405 13.29 -2.42 -22.36
N ASP A 406 11.96 -2.37 -22.42
CA ASP A 406 11.23 -1.16 -22.83
C ASP A 406 11.39 -0.03 -21.81
N ASN A 407 11.33 -0.35 -20.53
CA ASN A 407 11.56 0.60 -19.44
C ASN A 407 12.97 1.20 -19.50
N GLU A 408 14.00 0.38 -19.71
CA GLU A 408 15.39 0.84 -19.83
C GLU A 408 15.55 1.79 -21.02
N ARG A 409 15.09 1.40 -22.19
CA ARG A 409 15.14 2.24 -23.41
C ARG A 409 14.42 3.58 -23.21
N LEU A 410 13.26 3.56 -22.55
CA LEU A 410 12.50 4.79 -22.31
C LEU A 410 13.24 5.72 -21.35
N ARG A 411 13.74 5.20 -20.21
CA ARG A 411 14.47 5.98 -19.20
C ARG A 411 15.70 6.65 -19.80
N ASP A 412 16.52 5.90 -20.55
CA ASP A 412 17.73 6.40 -21.21
C ASP A 412 17.43 7.53 -22.19
N ARG A 413 16.39 7.37 -22.98
CA ARG A 413 15.97 8.38 -23.94
C ARG A 413 15.50 9.65 -23.26
N VAL A 414 14.58 9.49 -22.28
CA VAL A 414 13.97 10.64 -21.59
C VAL A 414 15.03 11.39 -20.77
N LEU A 415 15.98 10.68 -20.14
CA LEU A 415 17.10 11.32 -19.45
C LEU A 415 17.93 12.20 -20.39
N LYS A 416 18.24 11.72 -21.60
CA LYS A 416 18.96 12.51 -22.64
C LYS A 416 18.16 13.74 -23.08
N VAL A 417 16.86 13.60 -23.32
CA VAL A 417 15.97 14.71 -23.70
C VAL A 417 15.92 15.76 -22.59
N LEU A 418 15.81 15.33 -21.33
CA LEU A 418 15.68 16.21 -20.18
C LEU A 418 17.03 16.77 -19.68
N ALA A 419 18.16 16.20 -20.10
CA ALA A 419 19.50 16.70 -19.76
C ALA A 419 19.79 18.08 -20.38
N ILE A 420 19.06 18.51 -21.41
CA ILE A 420 19.21 19.85 -21.99
C ILE A 420 18.62 20.86 -21.00
N PRO A 421 19.41 21.77 -20.41
CA PRO A 421 18.93 22.69 -19.40
C PRO A 421 17.87 23.67 -19.96
N THR A 422 16.86 23.97 -19.15
CA THR A 422 15.92 25.06 -19.39
C THR A 422 15.94 26.04 -18.22
N PRO A 423 15.90 27.37 -18.47
CA PRO A 423 15.93 28.35 -17.39
C PRO A 423 14.68 28.27 -16.51
N ASP A 424 13.54 28.01 -17.13
CA ASP A 424 12.24 27.96 -16.48
C ASP A 424 11.68 26.55 -16.49
N ARG A 425 10.74 26.31 -15.59
CA ARG A 425 9.95 25.08 -15.54
C ARG A 425 9.09 24.95 -16.79
N ASP A 426 9.15 23.80 -17.44
CA ASP A 426 8.42 23.53 -18.70
C ASP A 426 7.35 22.44 -18.46
N PRO A 427 6.05 22.77 -18.58
CA PRO A 427 4.96 21.81 -18.41
C PRO A 427 5.02 20.60 -19.34
N VAL A 428 5.61 20.73 -20.54
CA VAL A 428 5.79 19.64 -21.50
C VAL A 428 6.81 18.65 -20.96
N ARG A 429 7.94 19.15 -20.46
CA ARG A 429 9.01 18.32 -19.88
C ARG A 429 8.56 17.67 -18.58
N ASP A 430 7.80 18.39 -17.75
CA ASP A 430 7.19 17.83 -16.54
C ASP A 430 6.24 16.69 -16.87
N GLN A 431 5.43 16.82 -17.93
CA GLN A 431 4.54 15.75 -18.36
C GLN A 431 5.30 14.57 -18.93
N LEU A 432 6.41 14.79 -19.65
CA LEU A 432 7.26 13.72 -20.15
C LEU A 432 7.84 12.90 -18.98
N ALA A 433 8.40 13.55 -17.96
CA ALA A 433 8.91 12.89 -16.77
C ALA A 433 7.80 12.12 -16.02
N ARG A 434 6.60 12.72 -15.90
CA ARG A 434 5.43 12.10 -15.25
C ARG A 434 4.95 10.86 -15.98
N SER A 435 4.75 10.93 -17.29
CA SER A 435 4.33 9.78 -18.12
C SER A 435 5.36 8.65 -18.05
N THR A 436 6.65 8.98 -17.97
CA THR A 436 7.72 8.00 -17.77
C THR A 436 7.60 7.33 -16.40
N LEU A 437 7.40 8.09 -15.31
CA LEU A 437 7.22 7.49 -13.97
C LEU A 437 6.02 6.55 -13.91
N LEU A 438 4.90 6.88 -14.57
CA LEU A 438 3.72 6.01 -14.63
C LEU A 438 4.00 4.72 -15.43
N ALA A 439 4.82 4.80 -16.48
CA ALA A 439 5.25 3.62 -17.21
C ALA A 439 6.12 2.68 -16.37
N LEU A 440 6.91 3.22 -15.43
CA LEU A 440 7.85 2.48 -14.58
C LEU A 440 7.21 1.86 -13.34
N SER A 441 5.89 1.96 -13.13
CA SER A 441 5.21 1.34 -11.98
C SER A 441 5.51 -0.15 -11.89
N SER A 442 5.83 -0.64 -10.67
CA SER A 442 6.10 -2.07 -10.41
C SER A 442 4.89 -2.96 -10.67
N ASP A 443 3.70 -2.38 -10.62
CA ASP A 443 2.42 -3.08 -10.79
C ASP A 443 2.29 -3.78 -12.14
N TRP A 444 2.81 -3.16 -13.21
CA TRP A 444 2.68 -3.75 -14.56
C TRP A 444 3.38 -5.09 -14.65
N ALA A 445 4.62 -5.17 -14.21
CA ALA A 445 5.38 -6.41 -14.17
C ALA A 445 4.79 -7.42 -13.18
N PHE A 446 4.33 -6.97 -12.01
CA PHE A 446 3.68 -7.82 -11.01
C PHE A 446 2.42 -8.49 -11.57
N MET A 447 1.49 -7.72 -12.15
CA MET A 447 0.24 -8.26 -12.71
C MET A 447 0.47 -9.22 -13.88
N VAL A 448 1.49 -8.96 -14.72
CA VAL A 448 1.88 -9.87 -15.80
C VAL A 448 2.46 -11.17 -15.24
N THR A 449 3.43 -11.09 -14.33
CA THR A 449 4.07 -12.27 -13.75
C THR A 449 3.11 -13.15 -12.95
N LYS A 450 2.12 -12.52 -12.27
CA LYS A 450 1.10 -13.22 -11.48
C LYS A 450 -0.12 -13.66 -12.26
N ASP A 451 -0.22 -13.27 -13.51
CA ASP A 451 -1.38 -13.50 -14.38
C ASP A 451 -2.72 -13.10 -13.74
N SER A 452 -2.66 -12.04 -12.94
CA SER A 452 -3.84 -11.55 -12.21
C SER A 452 -4.70 -10.60 -13.03
N ALA A 453 -4.08 -9.84 -13.96
CA ALA A 453 -4.71 -8.95 -14.93
C ALA A 453 -3.70 -8.61 -16.04
N ALA A 454 -3.00 -9.62 -16.57
CA ALA A 454 -1.85 -9.46 -17.48
C ALA A 454 -2.17 -8.62 -18.73
N GLY A 455 -3.32 -8.86 -19.38
CA GLY A 455 -3.73 -8.08 -20.55
C GLY A 455 -3.90 -6.58 -20.22
N TYR A 456 -4.59 -6.27 -19.14
CA TYR A 456 -4.76 -4.89 -18.67
C TYR A 456 -3.41 -4.22 -18.35
N ALA A 457 -2.54 -4.93 -17.64
CA ALA A 457 -1.23 -4.40 -17.26
C ALA A 457 -0.36 -4.07 -18.49
N ARG A 458 -0.34 -4.96 -19.49
CA ARG A 458 0.36 -4.70 -20.77
C ARG A 458 -0.23 -3.51 -21.52
N ASP A 459 -1.55 -3.43 -21.63
CA ASP A 459 -2.22 -2.30 -22.29
C ASP A 459 -1.88 -0.96 -21.62
N ARG A 460 -1.83 -0.94 -20.27
CA ARG A 460 -1.48 0.26 -19.50
C ARG A 460 0.00 0.63 -19.67
N HIS A 461 0.90 -0.32 -19.53
CA HIS A 461 2.33 -0.15 -19.78
C HIS A 461 2.59 0.41 -21.19
N ASP A 462 2.05 -0.26 -22.22
CA ASP A 462 2.22 0.14 -23.61
C ASP A 462 1.66 1.53 -23.91
N ARG A 463 0.55 1.88 -23.27
CA ARG A 463 -0.05 3.22 -23.38
C ARG A 463 0.88 4.28 -22.84
N HIS A 464 1.33 4.17 -21.56
CA HIS A 464 2.23 5.14 -20.97
C HIS A 464 3.55 5.25 -21.72
N HIS A 465 4.10 4.14 -22.18
CA HIS A 465 5.29 4.10 -23.04
C HIS A 465 5.10 4.85 -24.36
N ARG A 466 4.02 4.56 -25.08
CA ARG A 466 3.70 5.22 -26.34
C ARG A 466 3.52 6.73 -26.17
N GLU A 467 2.82 7.15 -25.13
CA GLU A 467 2.56 8.55 -24.83
C GLU A 467 3.85 9.31 -24.47
N ALA A 468 4.69 8.72 -23.63
CA ALA A 468 6.00 9.29 -23.30
C ALA A 468 6.92 9.40 -24.53
N ARG A 469 6.97 8.34 -25.37
CA ARG A 469 7.77 8.35 -26.61
C ARG A 469 7.29 9.42 -27.60
N LEU A 470 5.98 9.57 -27.80
CA LEU A 470 5.42 10.60 -28.67
C LEU A 470 5.77 12.00 -28.16
N LEU A 471 5.69 12.22 -26.87
CA LEU A 471 6.03 13.52 -26.28
C LEU A 471 7.55 13.80 -26.42
N ALA A 472 8.41 12.79 -26.21
CA ALA A 472 9.84 12.92 -26.44
C ALA A 472 10.16 13.24 -27.91
N ASP A 473 9.50 12.56 -28.88
CA ASP A 473 9.65 12.82 -30.32
C ASP A 473 9.35 14.29 -30.68
N LEU A 474 8.28 14.86 -30.11
CA LEU A 474 7.89 16.23 -30.37
C LEU A 474 8.87 17.22 -29.74
N VAL A 475 9.36 16.95 -28.54
CA VAL A 475 10.37 17.78 -27.87
C VAL A 475 11.68 17.78 -28.66
N GLU A 476 12.17 16.62 -29.09
CA GLU A 476 13.40 16.48 -29.90
C GLU A 476 13.32 17.18 -31.24
N ARG A 477 12.13 17.20 -31.88
CA ARG A 477 11.90 17.91 -33.15
C ARG A 477 11.71 19.43 -32.99
N GLY A 478 11.57 19.90 -31.74
CA GLY A 478 11.27 21.31 -31.47
C GLY A 478 9.84 21.74 -31.85
N ASP A 479 8.90 20.80 -32.01
CA ASP A 479 7.49 21.10 -32.27
C ASP A 479 6.77 21.47 -30.97
N THR A 480 6.99 22.70 -30.51
CA THR A 480 6.47 23.21 -29.25
C THR A 480 4.94 23.27 -29.21
N THR A 481 4.29 23.50 -30.35
CA THR A 481 2.81 23.58 -30.45
C THR A 481 2.18 22.21 -30.26
N ALA A 482 2.64 21.20 -30.99
CA ALA A 482 2.12 19.85 -30.88
C ALA A 482 2.49 19.23 -29.51
N ALA A 483 3.70 19.46 -29.03
CA ALA A 483 4.15 19.01 -27.70
C ALA A 483 3.29 19.62 -26.57
N GLY A 484 3.02 20.91 -26.59
CA GLY A 484 2.16 21.60 -25.63
C GLY A 484 0.73 21.07 -25.65
N SER A 485 0.18 20.85 -26.84
CA SER A 485 -1.17 20.29 -27.00
C SER A 485 -1.27 18.84 -26.50
N LEU A 486 -0.25 18.02 -26.78
CA LEU A 486 -0.20 16.64 -26.28
C LEU A 486 -0.04 16.62 -24.76
N ALA A 487 0.91 17.38 -24.21
CA ALA A 487 1.15 17.45 -22.77
C ALA A 487 -0.10 17.89 -21.99
N ALA A 488 -0.86 18.86 -22.50
CA ALA A 488 -2.10 19.31 -21.87
C ALA A 488 -3.17 18.21 -21.85
N ARG A 489 -3.32 17.45 -22.94
CA ARG A 489 -4.25 16.31 -22.99
C ARG A 489 -3.83 15.19 -22.04
N LEU A 490 -2.53 14.83 -22.03
CA LEU A 490 -2.01 13.81 -21.12
C LEU A 490 -2.18 14.24 -19.66
N ARG A 491 -1.92 15.51 -19.36
CA ARG A 491 -2.10 16.02 -18.00
C ARG A 491 -3.54 15.91 -17.49
N ALA A 492 -4.52 15.97 -18.35
CA ALA A 492 -5.94 15.87 -17.97
C ALA A 492 -6.32 14.45 -17.52
N VAL A 493 -5.60 13.42 -17.96
CA VAL A 493 -5.86 12.02 -17.61
C VAL A 493 -4.76 11.38 -16.76
N ASP A 494 -3.51 11.83 -16.96
CA ASP A 494 -2.31 11.34 -16.28
C ASP A 494 -1.58 12.51 -15.62
N GLY A 495 -2.26 13.17 -14.69
CA GLY A 495 -1.81 14.40 -14.06
C GLY A 495 -1.38 14.32 -12.59
N PRO A 496 -1.05 13.14 -11.98
CA PRO A 496 -0.60 13.14 -10.59
C PRO A 496 0.69 13.95 -10.42
N PHE A 497 1.02 14.29 -9.19
CA PHE A 497 2.26 15.00 -8.84
C PHE A 497 2.37 16.38 -9.54
N GLY A 498 1.37 17.24 -9.34
CA GLY A 498 1.33 18.56 -9.97
C GLY A 498 2.54 19.46 -9.68
N HIS A 499 3.26 19.20 -8.61
CA HIS A 499 4.50 19.90 -8.19
C HIS A 499 5.76 19.39 -8.92
N LEU A 500 5.72 18.23 -9.60
CA LEU A 500 6.87 17.60 -10.25
C LEU A 500 7.57 18.59 -11.20
N ASP A 501 8.89 18.70 -11.08
CA ASP A 501 9.76 19.56 -11.87
C ASP A 501 10.83 18.72 -12.57
N ALA A 502 10.72 18.56 -13.87
CA ALA A 502 11.60 17.70 -14.66
C ALA A 502 13.08 18.16 -14.65
N ARG A 503 13.38 19.41 -14.27
CA ARG A 503 14.74 19.93 -14.17
C ARG A 503 15.54 19.24 -13.06
N LEU A 504 14.85 18.64 -12.09
CA LEU A 504 15.47 17.94 -10.97
C LEU A 504 15.97 16.54 -11.33
N LEU A 505 15.53 15.97 -12.47
CA LEU A 505 15.95 14.63 -12.89
C LEU A 505 17.43 14.57 -13.25
N PRO A 506 17.99 15.43 -14.12
CA PRO A 506 19.42 15.40 -14.46
C PRO A 506 20.33 15.75 -13.28
N GLY A 507 19.87 16.61 -12.37
CA GLY A 507 20.61 17.04 -11.18
C GLY A 507 20.55 16.07 -10.01
N SER A 508 19.89 14.92 -10.17
CA SER A 508 19.78 13.87 -9.14
C SER A 508 20.95 12.88 -9.16
N ALA A 509 21.93 13.08 -10.03
CA ALA A 509 23.14 12.26 -10.16
C ALA A 509 24.16 12.49 -9.04
#